data_e878db7f2369a1a3c3abf1ab65a9e20f
#
_entry.id   e878db7f2369a1a3c3abf1ab65a9e20f
#
_cell.length_a   1.000
_cell.length_b   1.000
_cell.length_c   1.000
_cell.angle_alpha   90.00
_cell.angle_beta   90.00
_cell.angle_gamma   90.00
#
_symmetry.space_group_name_H-M   'P 1'
#
loop_
_entity.id
_entity.type
_entity.pdbx_description
1 polymer ?
#
loop_
_entity_poly.entity_id
_entity_poly.type
_entity_poly.pdbx_seq_one_letter_code
_entity_poly.pdbx_strand_id
1 'polypeptide(L)'
;MKLRTRSLYLLAAATAVSIALAGCAPKSAPRITVKTAPAREDRIVRTVEFSGVLVPNRTVNVFSKIAGQATSVTTDVGGKVRAGQLLVQIDTKELNAQLAVAEASASGVSDQAGSVKTSLETARLTLLLAQRSYDRTKTLLDTKVVTQSQLDDAQTKLDLAKAAYDTASHQYQTVSGSGLAQAQAQVNLIKVQISNSTITSPINGIVTNRNINPGEITSVSAPLFTVSDLATLKLQGNVSQDDVVRLAVGGTVKVIVDALSTRTYTGRIEQVGPIAAATGQYFPVVVSLRNDGRLFAGMTAKASQEWTSGQGIVVPLSAVTDPRDGAASVFIISDGRAHRRDVTLGPRNDTEVQVLSGLASGEMVATSSVSSLLDGVEVAQ
;
A
#
# COMPACT_ATOMS: atom_id res chain seq x y z
N MET A 1 37.86 -116.39 20.30
CA MET A 1 38.09 -115.31 19.32
C MET A 1 36.92 -114.31 19.41
N LYS A 2 36.70 -113.67 20.53
CA LYS A 2 35.61 -112.67 20.74
C LYS A 2 35.97 -111.72 21.93
N LEU A 3 37.05 -110.94 21.84
CA LEU A 3 37.40 -109.96 22.88
C LEU A 3 38.15 -108.76 22.33
N ARG A 4 37.76 -108.19 21.20
CA ARG A 4 38.38 -106.91 20.72
C ARG A 4 37.41 -105.85 20.24
N THR A 5 36.10 -105.98 20.35
CA THR A 5 35.11 -104.98 19.86
C THR A 5 34.44 -104.18 20.93
N ARG A 6 34.69 -104.39 22.26
CA ARG A 6 34.03 -103.58 23.31
C ARG A 6 34.84 -102.38 23.77
N SER A 7 36.13 -102.24 23.42
CA SER A 7 36.96 -101.09 23.82
C SER A 7 36.87 -99.88 22.90
N LEU A 8 36.35 -99.99 21.70
CA LEU A 8 36.25 -98.91 20.71
C LEU A 8 34.98 -98.06 20.88
N TYR A 9 33.93 -98.60 21.52
CA TYR A 9 32.65 -97.92 21.69
C TYR A 9 32.67 -97.02 22.95
N LEU A 10 33.52 -97.21 23.91
CA LEU A 10 33.65 -96.35 25.15
C LEU A 10 34.50 -95.10 24.89
N LEU A 11 35.45 -95.14 23.93
CA LEU A 11 36.20 -93.91 23.56
C LEU A 11 35.39 -92.97 22.65
N ALA A 12 34.43 -93.45 21.84
CA ALA A 12 33.62 -92.70 20.99
C ALA A 12 32.47 -91.92 21.72
N ALA A 13 32.03 -92.48 22.90
CA ALA A 13 31.00 -91.88 23.70
C ALA A 13 31.55 -90.75 24.58
N ALA A 14 32.81 -90.74 24.96
CA ALA A 14 33.46 -89.70 25.79
C ALA A 14 33.79 -88.43 24.93
N THR A 15 34.07 -88.57 23.67
CA THR A 15 34.36 -87.44 22.74
C THR A 15 33.09 -86.74 22.24
N ALA A 16 31.94 -87.41 22.17
CA ALA A 16 30.68 -86.82 21.77
C ALA A 16 30.05 -85.91 22.86
N VAL A 17 30.28 -86.15 24.12
CA VAL A 17 29.78 -85.31 25.24
C VAL A 17 30.60 -84.02 25.46
N SER A 18 31.88 -83.99 25.06
CA SER A 18 32.71 -82.77 25.15
C SER A 18 32.47 -81.75 24.07
N ILE A 19 31.87 -82.11 22.96
CA ILE A 19 31.53 -81.17 21.83
C ILE A 19 30.18 -80.51 22.06
N ALA A 20 29.29 -81.01 22.93
CA ALA A 20 27.95 -80.45 23.14
C ALA A 20 27.92 -79.30 24.18
N LEU A 21 29.02 -79.03 24.92
CA LEU A 21 29.12 -77.92 25.89
C LEU A 21 29.81 -76.64 25.33
N ALA A 22 30.35 -76.66 24.11
CA ALA A 22 31.07 -75.50 23.55
C ALA A 22 30.19 -74.61 22.66
N GLY A 23 28.85 -74.77 22.63
CA GLY A 23 27.96 -74.18 21.64
C GLY A 23 26.96 -73.12 22.14
N CYS A 24 27.03 -72.64 23.40
CA CYS A 24 26.21 -71.55 23.91
C CYS A 24 27.07 -70.33 24.28
N ALA A 25 27.80 -69.74 23.32
CA ALA A 25 28.17 -68.36 23.43
C ALA A 25 26.90 -67.52 23.13
N PRO A 26 26.49 -66.58 23.97
CA PRO A 26 25.35 -65.70 23.66
C PRO A 26 25.72 -64.96 22.38
N LYS A 27 24.96 -65.21 21.29
CA LYS A 27 25.05 -64.48 20.04
C LYS A 27 24.72 -63.01 20.41
N SER A 28 25.74 -62.17 20.49
CA SER A 28 25.56 -60.72 20.73
C SER A 28 24.59 -60.20 19.66
N ALA A 29 23.46 -59.71 20.09
CA ALA A 29 22.50 -59.10 19.15
C ALA A 29 23.26 -58.11 18.26
N PRO A 30 22.97 -58.05 16.95
CA PRO A 30 23.67 -57.10 16.09
C PRO A 30 23.46 -55.67 16.65
N ARG A 31 24.54 -55.04 17.08
CA ARG A 31 24.53 -53.65 17.55
C ARG A 31 24.26 -52.78 16.32
N ILE A 32 23.23 -51.95 16.43
CA ILE A 32 22.90 -50.97 15.35
C ILE A 32 23.93 -49.86 15.44
N THR A 33 24.70 -49.63 14.39
CA THR A 33 25.65 -48.50 14.33
C THR A 33 24.86 -47.21 14.05
N VAL A 34 25.03 -46.22 14.95
CA VAL A 34 24.35 -44.93 14.85
C VAL A 34 25.37 -43.80 14.81
N LYS A 35 25.13 -42.80 13.99
CA LYS A 35 25.80 -41.50 14.13
C LYS A 35 25.05 -40.68 15.13
N THR A 36 25.77 -39.91 15.96
CA THR A 36 25.22 -39.05 16.98
C THR A 36 25.60 -37.59 16.72
N ALA A 37 24.77 -36.66 17.20
CA ALA A 37 25.09 -35.25 17.24
C ALA A 37 24.68 -34.68 18.62
N PRO A 38 25.41 -33.70 19.18
CA PRO A 38 25.02 -33.07 20.41
C PRO A 38 23.87 -32.11 20.20
N ALA A 39 22.90 -32.11 21.06
CA ALA A 39 21.90 -31.05 21.17
C ALA A 39 22.63 -29.79 21.68
N ARG A 40 22.58 -28.72 20.91
CA ARG A 40 23.29 -27.47 21.24
C ARG A 40 22.34 -26.28 21.40
N GLU A 41 22.72 -25.33 22.21
CA GLU A 41 22.04 -24.04 22.25
C GLU A 41 22.44 -23.21 21.03
N ASP A 42 21.48 -22.90 20.19
CA ASP A 42 21.70 -22.10 18.97
C ASP A 42 20.40 -21.44 18.54
N ARG A 43 20.44 -20.73 17.41
CA ARG A 43 19.29 -20.10 16.77
C ARG A 43 19.08 -20.69 15.40
N ILE A 44 17.83 -20.93 15.05
CA ILE A 44 17.51 -21.30 13.67
C ILE A 44 17.52 -20.03 12.81
N VAL A 45 18.37 -20.03 11.79
CA VAL A 45 18.38 -19.02 10.75
C VAL A 45 17.64 -19.60 9.54
N ARG A 46 16.64 -18.88 9.05
CA ARG A 46 15.88 -19.24 7.84
C ARG A 46 15.85 -18.05 6.92
N THR A 47 16.13 -18.26 5.65
CA THR A 47 15.98 -17.26 4.61
C THR A 47 14.57 -17.35 4.04
N VAL A 48 13.82 -16.27 4.18
CA VAL A 48 12.52 -16.08 3.49
C VAL A 48 12.81 -15.49 2.14
N GLU A 49 12.40 -16.18 1.08
CA GLU A 49 12.60 -15.74 -0.30
C GLU A 49 11.27 -15.59 -1.02
N PHE A 50 11.15 -14.56 -1.82
CA PHE A 50 10.03 -14.37 -2.72
C PHE A 50 10.46 -13.61 -3.97
N SER A 51 9.75 -13.86 -5.05
CA SER A 51 9.98 -13.19 -6.33
C SER A 51 8.80 -12.31 -6.70
N GLY A 52 9.06 -11.32 -7.54
CA GLY A 52 8.03 -10.41 -8.01
C GLY A 52 8.50 -9.56 -9.18
N VAL A 53 7.67 -8.57 -9.51
CA VAL A 53 7.91 -7.64 -10.61
C VAL A 53 8.06 -6.23 -10.06
N LEU A 54 9.01 -5.48 -10.60
CA LEU A 54 9.21 -4.08 -10.30
C LEU A 54 8.14 -3.24 -11.01
N VAL A 55 7.41 -2.43 -10.23
CA VAL A 55 6.41 -1.49 -10.75
C VAL A 55 6.77 -0.07 -10.31
N PRO A 56 6.29 0.97 -11.00
CA PRO A 56 6.47 2.35 -10.55
C PRO A 56 5.88 2.58 -9.16
N ASN A 57 6.48 3.49 -8.38
CA ASN A 57 5.90 3.91 -7.11
C ASN A 57 4.48 4.48 -7.28
N ARG A 58 4.30 5.32 -8.30
CA ARG A 58 3.02 5.92 -8.69
C ARG A 58 2.95 6.08 -10.21
N THR A 59 1.80 5.79 -10.78
CA THR A 59 1.48 6.10 -12.17
C THR A 59 0.20 6.93 -12.20
N VAL A 60 0.20 8.03 -12.97
CA VAL A 60 -0.95 8.92 -13.12
C VAL A 60 -1.23 9.14 -14.60
N ASN A 61 -2.47 8.89 -14.98
CA ASN A 61 -2.99 9.23 -16.31
C ASN A 61 -3.50 10.67 -16.28
N VAL A 62 -2.99 11.49 -17.20
CA VAL A 62 -3.34 12.89 -17.35
C VAL A 62 -4.35 13.03 -18.45
N PHE A 63 -5.53 13.56 -18.10
CA PHE A 63 -6.65 13.79 -19.04
C PHE A 63 -6.83 15.29 -19.29
N SER A 64 -7.43 15.62 -20.44
CA SER A 64 -7.99 16.94 -20.63
C SER A 64 -9.33 17.08 -19.91
N LYS A 65 -9.60 18.25 -19.36
CA LYS A 65 -10.92 18.61 -18.79
C LYS A 65 -11.83 19.28 -19.80
N ILE A 66 -11.28 19.71 -20.94
CA ILE A 66 -12.01 20.35 -22.04
C ILE A 66 -11.60 19.73 -23.37
N ALA A 67 -12.50 19.74 -24.35
CA ALA A 67 -12.18 19.42 -25.74
C ALA A 67 -11.61 20.67 -26.42
N GLY A 68 -10.67 20.49 -27.33
CA GLY A 68 -10.08 21.56 -28.12
C GLY A 68 -8.81 21.12 -28.83
N GLN A 69 -8.31 21.88 -29.76
CA GLN A 69 -7.11 21.59 -30.53
C GLN A 69 -5.84 21.83 -29.67
N ALA A 70 -4.96 20.87 -29.61
CA ALA A 70 -3.66 21.04 -28.97
C ALA A 70 -2.75 21.93 -29.84
N THR A 71 -2.41 23.12 -29.35
CA THR A 71 -1.51 24.04 -30.06
C THR A 71 -0.05 23.67 -29.86
N SER A 72 0.30 23.15 -28.70
CA SER A 72 1.65 22.70 -28.41
C SER A 72 1.66 21.52 -27.45
N VAL A 73 2.63 20.64 -27.64
CA VAL A 73 2.98 19.51 -26.78
C VAL A 73 4.44 19.65 -26.41
N THR A 74 4.75 19.75 -25.12
CA THR A 74 6.09 20.19 -24.67
C THR A 74 7.04 19.05 -24.32
N THR A 75 6.54 17.80 -24.22
CA THR A 75 7.32 16.67 -23.72
C THR A 75 6.96 15.40 -24.48
N ASP A 76 7.95 14.58 -24.78
CA ASP A 76 7.82 13.26 -25.39
C ASP A 76 7.96 12.10 -24.37
N VAL A 77 7.70 10.88 -24.83
CA VAL A 77 7.92 9.64 -24.08
C VAL A 77 9.40 9.57 -23.67
N GLY A 78 9.66 9.21 -22.41
CA GLY A 78 10.99 9.23 -21.80
C GLY A 78 11.40 10.58 -21.20
N GLY A 79 10.67 11.66 -21.49
CA GLY A 79 10.93 13.00 -20.95
C GLY A 79 10.67 13.07 -19.44
N LYS A 80 11.57 13.72 -18.70
CA LYS A 80 11.41 14.00 -17.27
C LYS A 80 10.53 15.23 -17.09
N VAL A 81 9.55 15.14 -16.22
CA VAL A 81 8.61 16.23 -15.90
C VAL A 81 8.53 16.48 -14.42
N ARG A 82 8.23 17.74 -14.05
CA ARG A 82 7.96 18.15 -12.67
C ARG A 82 6.47 18.39 -12.46
N ALA A 83 6.01 18.25 -11.24
CA ALA A 83 4.66 18.65 -10.87
C ALA A 83 4.41 20.12 -11.23
N GLY A 84 3.27 20.42 -11.89
CA GLY A 84 2.96 21.75 -12.42
C GLY A 84 3.58 22.09 -13.79
N GLN A 85 4.49 21.26 -14.32
CA GLN A 85 5.10 21.51 -15.62
C GLN A 85 4.06 21.36 -16.75
N LEU A 86 4.03 22.32 -17.68
CA LEU A 86 3.18 22.29 -18.87
C LEU A 86 3.49 21.05 -19.71
N LEU A 87 2.44 20.33 -20.11
CA LEU A 87 2.50 19.18 -21.04
C LEU A 87 1.84 19.52 -22.37
N VAL A 88 0.61 20.08 -22.31
CA VAL A 88 -0.18 20.46 -23.49
C VAL A 88 -0.81 21.81 -23.26
N GLN A 89 -0.81 22.63 -24.32
CA GLN A 89 -1.61 23.84 -24.41
C GLN A 89 -2.72 23.63 -25.45
N ILE A 90 -3.98 23.81 -25.03
CA ILE A 90 -5.15 23.81 -25.92
C ILE A 90 -5.38 25.22 -26.44
N ASP A 91 -5.88 25.37 -27.66
CA ASP A 91 -6.27 26.67 -28.25
C ASP A 91 -7.36 27.33 -27.41
N THR A 92 -7.12 28.57 -27.04
CA THR A 92 -8.02 29.38 -26.19
C THR A 92 -8.65 30.57 -26.96
N LYS A 93 -8.46 30.67 -28.27
CA LYS A 93 -8.93 31.83 -29.03
C LYS A 93 -10.45 32.03 -28.90
N GLU A 94 -11.22 30.95 -29.04
CA GLU A 94 -12.65 30.99 -28.87
C GLU A 94 -13.07 31.34 -27.44
N LEU A 95 -12.42 30.70 -26.43
CA LEU A 95 -12.68 30.98 -25.02
C LEU A 95 -12.34 32.43 -24.64
N ASN A 96 -11.27 32.99 -25.19
CA ASN A 96 -10.89 34.39 -24.98
C ASN A 96 -11.93 35.36 -25.62
N ALA A 97 -12.47 35.04 -26.80
CA ALA A 97 -13.54 35.80 -27.41
C ALA A 97 -14.81 35.74 -26.54
N GLN A 98 -15.20 34.57 -26.05
CA GLN A 98 -16.31 34.39 -25.12
C GLN A 98 -16.10 35.15 -23.79
N LEU A 99 -14.87 35.15 -23.26
CA LEU A 99 -14.52 35.91 -22.07
C LEU A 99 -14.75 37.41 -22.29
N ALA A 100 -14.28 37.95 -23.41
CA ALA A 100 -14.45 39.36 -23.72
C ALA A 100 -15.94 39.78 -23.78
N VAL A 101 -16.78 38.92 -24.35
CA VAL A 101 -18.26 39.15 -24.40
C VAL A 101 -18.85 39.11 -22.99
N ALA A 102 -18.47 38.14 -22.17
CA ALA A 102 -18.94 38.01 -20.77
C ALA A 102 -18.49 39.17 -19.89
N GLU A 103 -17.25 39.64 -20.06
CA GLU A 103 -16.72 40.80 -19.34
C GLU A 103 -17.42 42.09 -19.75
N ALA A 104 -17.70 42.29 -21.03
CA ALA A 104 -18.49 43.42 -21.53
C ALA A 104 -19.93 43.40 -20.96
N SER A 105 -20.55 42.22 -20.88
CA SER A 105 -21.87 42.06 -20.26
C SER A 105 -21.85 42.40 -18.78
N ALA A 106 -20.84 41.92 -18.03
CA ALA A 106 -20.70 42.24 -16.61
C ALA A 106 -20.45 43.74 -16.34
N SER A 107 -19.69 44.42 -17.23
CA SER A 107 -19.51 45.87 -17.20
C SER A 107 -20.81 46.58 -17.41
N GLY A 108 -21.64 46.19 -18.41
CA GLY A 108 -22.94 46.78 -18.64
C GLY A 108 -23.90 46.68 -17.46
N VAL A 109 -23.92 45.53 -16.76
CA VAL A 109 -24.68 45.35 -15.51
C VAL A 109 -24.15 46.25 -14.40
N SER A 110 -22.84 46.44 -14.30
CA SER A 110 -22.20 47.33 -13.32
C SER A 110 -22.59 48.79 -13.56
N ASP A 111 -22.61 49.23 -14.82
CA ASP A 111 -23.01 50.59 -15.21
C ASP A 111 -24.51 50.83 -14.91
N GLN A 112 -25.34 49.83 -15.19
CA GLN A 112 -26.75 49.83 -14.84
C GLN A 112 -26.95 49.93 -13.32
N ALA A 113 -26.16 49.23 -12.51
CA ALA A 113 -26.19 49.32 -11.04
C ALA A 113 -25.81 50.71 -10.58
N GLY A 114 -24.86 51.38 -11.25
CA GLY A 114 -24.49 52.77 -10.99
C GLY A 114 -25.67 53.75 -11.25
N SER A 115 -26.39 53.59 -12.38
CA SER A 115 -27.56 54.38 -12.70
C SER A 115 -28.70 54.22 -11.70
N VAL A 116 -29.00 52.97 -11.32
CA VAL A 116 -30.05 52.63 -10.36
C VAL A 116 -29.67 53.15 -8.95
N LYS A 117 -28.38 53.14 -8.59
CA LYS A 117 -27.89 53.75 -7.34
C LYS A 117 -28.16 55.24 -7.27
N THR A 118 -27.97 55.98 -8.37
CA THR A 118 -28.26 57.43 -8.47
C THR A 118 -29.75 57.67 -8.28
N SER A 119 -30.61 56.81 -8.89
CA SER A 119 -32.07 56.91 -8.72
C SER A 119 -32.50 56.65 -7.25
N LEU A 120 -31.90 55.65 -6.61
CA LEU A 120 -32.13 55.35 -5.20
C LEU A 120 -31.75 56.55 -4.29
N GLU A 121 -30.60 57.19 -4.55
CA GLU A 121 -30.16 58.33 -3.75
C GLU A 121 -31.10 59.55 -3.95
N THR A 122 -31.61 59.77 -5.16
CA THR A 122 -32.61 60.78 -5.46
C THR A 122 -33.91 60.52 -4.69
N ALA A 123 -34.41 59.28 -4.71
CA ALA A 123 -35.60 58.90 -3.96
C ALA A 123 -35.41 59.05 -2.43
N ARG A 124 -34.24 58.74 -1.92
CA ARG A 124 -33.86 58.91 -0.52
C ARG A 124 -33.90 60.37 -0.07
N LEU A 125 -33.34 61.27 -0.91
CA LEU A 125 -33.37 62.70 -0.62
C LEU A 125 -34.83 63.25 -0.64
N THR A 126 -35.65 62.78 -1.59
CA THR A 126 -37.07 63.15 -1.68
C THR A 126 -37.83 62.68 -0.41
N LEU A 127 -37.62 61.47 0.03
CA LEU A 127 -38.18 60.91 1.26
C LEU A 127 -37.77 61.76 2.48
N LEU A 128 -36.51 62.14 2.58
CA LEU A 128 -36.00 62.99 3.68
C LEU A 128 -36.69 64.38 3.71
N LEU A 129 -36.90 64.99 2.54
CA LEU A 129 -37.60 66.29 2.43
C LEU A 129 -39.08 66.16 2.80
N ALA A 130 -39.76 65.11 2.34
CA ALA A 130 -41.15 64.83 2.68
C ALA A 130 -41.34 64.60 4.18
N GLN A 131 -40.41 63.84 4.81
CA GLN A 131 -40.38 63.58 6.26
C GLN A 131 -40.25 64.89 7.04
N ARG A 132 -39.30 65.73 6.66
CA ARG A 132 -39.09 67.02 7.32
C ARG A 132 -40.30 67.97 7.16
N SER A 133 -41.00 67.91 5.99
CA SER A 133 -42.21 68.67 5.76
C SER A 133 -43.37 68.24 6.64
N TYR A 134 -43.56 66.90 6.75
CA TYR A 134 -44.59 66.32 7.61
C TYR A 134 -44.33 66.65 9.06
N ASP A 135 -43.10 66.48 9.58
CA ASP A 135 -42.74 66.79 10.99
C ASP A 135 -42.98 68.22 11.32
N ARG A 136 -42.66 69.19 10.42
CA ARG A 136 -42.90 70.59 10.58
C ARG A 136 -44.41 70.91 10.63
N THR A 137 -45.20 70.33 9.68
CA THR A 137 -46.64 70.51 9.62
C THR A 137 -47.33 69.99 10.89
N LYS A 138 -46.87 68.81 11.36
CA LYS A 138 -47.34 68.24 12.65
C LYS A 138 -47.12 69.15 13.83
N THR A 139 -45.90 69.72 13.96
CA THR A 139 -45.60 70.68 15.02
C THR A 139 -46.46 71.95 14.94
N LEU A 140 -46.73 72.46 13.73
CA LEU A 140 -47.60 73.62 13.48
C LEU A 140 -49.08 73.32 13.77
N LEU A 141 -49.54 72.09 13.59
CA LEU A 141 -50.91 71.67 13.94
C LEU A 141 -51.06 71.68 15.50
N ASP A 142 -50.08 71.20 16.24
CA ASP A 142 -50.08 71.18 17.67
C ASP A 142 -50.23 72.63 18.23
N THR A 143 -49.66 73.60 17.52
CA THR A 143 -49.82 75.06 17.83
C THR A 143 -51.04 75.72 17.18
N LYS A 144 -51.94 74.92 16.50
CA LYS A 144 -53.17 75.38 15.82
C LYS A 144 -52.93 76.39 14.71
N VAL A 145 -51.77 76.40 14.09
CA VAL A 145 -51.43 77.31 12.95
C VAL A 145 -51.90 76.77 11.60
N VAL A 146 -52.00 75.43 11.47
CA VAL A 146 -52.40 74.73 10.24
C VAL A 146 -53.66 73.89 10.48
N THR A 147 -54.32 73.48 9.43
CA THR A 147 -55.52 72.58 9.43
C THR A 147 -55.14 71.11 9.41
N GLN A 148 -56.09 70.25 9.87
CA GLN A 148 -55.92 68.79 9.76
C GLN A 148 -55.71 68.33 8.30
N SER A 149 -56.45 68.93 7.35
CA SER A 149 -56.29 68.61 5.91
C SER A 149 -54.87 68.84 5.38
N GLN A 150 -54.20 69.93 5.92
CA GLN A 150 -52.81 70.19 5.56
C GLN A 150 -51.83 69.14 6.11
N LEU A 151 -52.11 68.55 7.28
CA LEU A 151 -51.33 67.40 7.80
C LEU A 151 -51.57 66.15 6.97
N ASP A 152 -52.84 65.86 6.60
CA ASP A 152 -53.21 64.71 5.79
C ASP A 152 -52.57 64.77 4.39
N ASP A 153 -52.47 65.94 3.78
CA ASP A 153 -51.73 66.19 2.54
C ASP A 153 -50.22 65.94 2.71
N ALA A 154 -49.63 66.37 3.82
CA ALA A 154 -48.24 66.18 4.09
C ALA A 154 -47.92 64.67 4.36
N GLN A 155 -48.82 63.96 5.04
CA GLN A 155 -48.73 62.49 5.26
C GLN A 155 -48.81 61.74 3.90
N THR A 156 -49.76 62.08 3.02
CA THR A 156 -49.89 61.47 1.71
C THR A 156 -48.60 61.65 0.90
N LYS A 157 -47.98 62.84 0.92
CA LYS A 157 -46.69 63.10 0.26
C LYS A 157 -45.55 62.27 0.84
N LEU A 158 -45.53 62.06 2.15
CA LEU A 158 -44.55 61.23 2.83
C LEU A 158 -44.71 59.77 2.42
N ASP A 159 -45.95 59.24 2.38
CA ASP A 159 -46.24 57.86 2.03
C ASP A 159 -45.86 57.56 0.56
N LEU A 160 -46.13 58.52 -0.34
CA LEU A 160 -45.71 58.41 -1.74
C LEU A 160 -44.20 58.43 -1.90
N ALA A 161 -43.50 59.30 -1.16
CA ALA A 161 -42.04 59.36 -1.21
C ALA A 161 -41.40 58.10 -0.63
N LYS A 162 -41.99 57.48 0.42
CA LYS A 162 -41.59 56.22 0.97
C LYS A 162 -41.74 55.09 0.00
N ALA A 163 -42.87 54.95 -0.64
CA ALA A 163 -43.13 53.93 -1.69
C ALA A 163 -42.15 54.06 -2.85
N ALA A 164 -41.82 55.29 -3.26
CA ALA A 164 -40.82 55.54 -4.32
C ALA A 164 -39.42 55.12 -3.89
N TYR A 165 -39.03 55.40 -2.65
CA TYR A 165 -37.76 54.93 -2.10
C TYR A 165 -37.68 53.38 -2.01
N ASP A 166 -38.71 52.74 -1.50
CA ASP A 166 -38.77 51.29 -1.36
C ASP A 166 -38.63 50.62 -2.76
N THR A 167 -39.32 51.14 -3.75
CA THR A 167 -39.23 50.66 -5.17
C THR A 167 -37.81 50.82 -5.70
N ALA A 168 -37.17 51.98 -5.53
CA ALA A 168 -35.82 52.23 -6.00
C ALA A 168 -34.79 51.37 -5.25
N SER A 169 -35.02 51.12 -3.95
CA SER A 169 -34.20 50.26 -3.11
C SER A 169 -34.23 48.79 -3.58
N HIS A 170 -35.42 48.24 -3.85
CA HIS A 170 -35.58 46.90 -4.37
C HIS A 170 -34.93 46.76 -5.75
N GLN A 171 -35.10 47.72 -6.65
CA GLN A 171 -34.48 47.72 -7.97
C GLN A 171 -32.95 47.73 -7.89
N TYR A 172 -32.37 48.55 -6.99
CA TYR A 172 -30.94 48.59 -6.76
C TYR A 172 -30.43 47.25 -6.22
N GLN A 173 -31.08 46.63 -5.24
CA GLN A 173 -30.71 45.32 -4.69
C GLN A 173 -30.76 44.25 -5.76
N THR A 174 -31.73 44.23 -6.64
CA THR A 174 -31.86 43.27 -7.72
C THR A 174 -30.70 43.38 -8.71
N VAL A 175 -30.40 44.60 -9.21
CA VAL A 175 -29.34 44.81 -10.20
C VAL A 175 -27.96 44.66 -9.62
N SER A 176 -27.67 45.32 -8.48
CA SER A 176 -26.33 45.27 -7.84
C SER A 176 -26.03 43.96 -7.14
N GLY A 177 -27.04 43.22 -6.65
CA GLY A 177 -26.91 41.92 -6.02
C GLY A 177 -26.92 40.79 -7.03
N SER A 178 -28.11 40.27 -7.31
CA SER A 178 -28.26 39.04 -8.13
C SER A 178 -27.82 39.24 -9.60
N GLY A 179 -28.10 40.39 -10.22
CA GLY A 179 -27.72 40.66 -11.59
C GLY A 179 -26.20 40.68 -11.81
N LEU A 180 -25.51 41.45 -10.98
CA LEU A 180 -24.04 41.54 -11.06
C LEU A 180 -23.35 40.22 -10.67
N ALA A 181 -23.87 39.52 -9.64
CA ALA A 181 -23.35 38.21 -9.26
C ALA A 181 -23.48 37.17 -10.38
N GLN A 182 -24.60 37.14 -11.10
CA GLN A 182 -24.80 36.24 -12.21
C GLN A 182 -23.84 36.56 -13.37
N ALA A 183 -23.67 37.83 -13.73
CA ALA A 183 -22.73 38.22 -14.79
C ALA A 183 -21.27 37.86 -14.42
N GLN A 184 -20.88 38.10 -13.17
CA GLN A 184 -19.55 37.75 -12.68
C GLN A 184 -19.35 36.24 -12.62
N ALA A 185 -20.36 35.43 -12.29
CA ALA A 185 -20.30 33.97 -12.32
C ALA A 185 -20.03 33.46 -13.74
N GLN A 186 -20.62 34.06 -14.75
CA GLN A 186 -20.38 33.72 -16.18
C GLN A 186 -18.92 34.01 -16.58
N VAL A 187 -18.36 35.15 -16.18
CA VAL A 187 -16.95 35.48 -16.39
C VAL A 187 -16.04 34.44 -15.73
N ASN A 188 -16.35 34.10 -14.49
CA ASN A 188 -15.54 33.10 -13.74
C ASN A 188 -15.61 31.71 -14.39
N LEU A 189 -16.77 31.28 -14.88
CA LEU A 189 -16.93 30.02 -15.60
C LEU A 189 -15.96 29.91 -16.79
N ILE A 190 -15.92 30.97 -17.64
CA ILE A 190 -15.06 30.98 -18.81
C ILE A 190 -13.55 31.03 -18.37
N LYS A 191 -13.21 31.78 -17.33
CA LYS A 191 -11.85 31.82 -16.78
C LYS A 191 -11.40 30.43 -16.29
N VAL A 192 -12.28 29.65 -15.69
CA VAL A 192 -12.00 28.26 -15.29
C VAL A 192 -11.78 27.39 -16.54
N GLN A 193 -12.58 27.57 -17.60
CA GLN A 193 -12.35 26.82 -18.85
C GLN A 193 -11.01 27.17 -19.50
N ILE A 194 -10.63 28.45 -19.52
CA ILE A 194 -9.31 28.89 -19.99
C ILE A 194 -8.19 28.28 -19.13
N SER A 195 -8.33 28.24 -17.81
CA SER A 195 -7.34 27.59 -16.94
C SER A 195 -7.20 26.09 -17.22
N ASN A 196 -8.32 25.41 -17.56
CA ASN A 196 -8.33 24.00 -17.93
C ASN A 196 -7.71 23.72 -19.32
N SER A 197 -7.44 24.74 -20.13
CA SER A 197 -6.75 24.59 -21.42
C SER A 197 -5.24 24.35 -21.26
N THR A 198 -4.70 24.63 -20.09
CA THR A 198 -3.30 24.41 -19.75
C THR A 198 -3.18 23.12 -18.96
N ILE A 199 -2.72 22.06 -19.64
CA ILE A 199 -2.60 20.72 -19.04
C ILE A 199 -1.19 20.54 -18.50
N THR A 200 -1.09 20.28 -17.20
CA THR A 200 0.18 20.16 -16.50
C THR A 200 0.36 18.76 -15.88
N SER A 201 1.58 18.38 -15.59
CA SER A 201 1.87 17.14 -14.87
C SER A 201 1.44 17.25 -13.40
N PRO A 202 0.67 16.28 -12.86
CA PRO A 202 0.29 16.29 -11.45
C PRO A 202 1.39 15.80 -10.51
N ILE A 203 2.44 15.14 -11.04
CA ILE A 203 3.53 14.55 -10.25
C ILE A 203 4.90 14.82 -10.91
N ASN A 204 5.96 14.67 -10.11
CA ASN A 204 7.29 14.51 -10.66
C ASN A 204 7.45 13.10 -11.21
N GLY A 205 8.01 12.94 -12.40
CA GLY A 205 8.15 11.61 -12.99
C GLY A 205 8.71 11.63 -14.40
N ILE A 206 8.49 10.52 -15.10
CA ILE A 206 8.88 10.34 -16.51
C ILE A 206 7.59 10.04 -17.29
N VAL A 207 7.46 10.63 -18.46
CA VAL A 207 6.37 10.32 -19.39
C VAL A 207 6.57 8.91 -19.95
N THR A 208 5.66 8.00 -19.63
CA THR A 208 5.71 6.61 -20.10
C THR A 208 4.84 6.37 -21.33
N ASN A 209 3.82 7.20 -21.52
CA ASN A 209 2.97 7.16 -22.72
C ASN A 209 2.50 8.55 -23.09
N ARG A 210 2.35 8.82 -24.41
CA ARG A 210 1.83 10.06 -25.00
C ARG A 210 0.85 9.70 -26.13
N ASN A 211 -0.39 10.15 -25.99
CA ASN A 211 -1.49 9.87 -26.93
C ASN A 211 -2.04 11.15 -27.57
N ILE A 212 -1.26 12.19 -27.69
CA ILE A 212 -1.66 13.46 -28.30
C ILE A 212 -0.49 14.08 -29.08
N ASN A 213 -0.77 14.61 -30.27
CA ASN A 213 0.16 15.36 -31.08
C ASN A 213 -0.29 16.81 -31.24
N PRO A 214 0.65 17.73 -31.50
CA PRO A 214 0.27 19.10 -31.87
C PRO A 214 -0.66 19.10 -33.07
N GLY A 215 -1.73 19.88 -33.03
CA GLY A 215 -2.76 19.97 -34.07
C GLY A 215 -3.93 19.00 -33.89
N GLU A 216 -3.83 17.97 -33.05
CA GLU A 216 -4.93 17.04 -32.77
C GLU A 216 -5.94 17.62 -31.77
N ILE A 217 -7.17 17.12 -31.84
CA ILE A 217 -8.24 17.49 -30.91
C ILE A 217 -8.18 16.60 -29.67
N THR A 218 -8.13 17.23 -28.49
CA THR A 218 -8.15 16.51 -27.21
C THR A 218 -9.52 15.93 -26.91
N SER A 219 -9.54 14.72 -26.33
CA SER A 219 -10.74 14.08 -25.79
C SER A 219 -10.68 14.06 -24.26
N VAL A 220 -11.82 14.28 -23.62
CA VAL A 220 -11.96 14.16 -22.15
C VAL A 220 -11.99 12.71 -21.67
N SER A 221 -12.24 11.76 -22.59
CA SER A 221 -12.41 10.33 -22.25
C SER A 221 -11.11 9.51 -22.35
N ALA A 222 -10.08 10.03 -23.02
CA ALA A 222 -8.83 9.33 -23.23
C ALA A 222 -7.68 10.05 -22.52
N PRO A 223 -6.75 9.31 -21.89
CA PRO A 223 -5.57 9.91 -21.28
C PRO A 223 -4.66 10.47 -22.38
N LEU A 224 -4.21 11.71 -22.22
CA LEU A 224 -3.26 12.36 -23.12
C LEU A 224 -1.82 11.93 -22.81
N PHE A 225 -1.51 11.77 -21.53
CA PHE A 225 -0.22 11.31 -21.04
C PHE A 225 -0.38 10.30 -19.91
N THR A 226 0.60 9.43 -19.78
CA THR A 226 0.84 8.65 -18.57
C THR A 226 2.18 9.07 -18.00
N VAL A 227 2.19 9.53 -16.75
CA VAL A 227 3.40 9.94 -16.02
C VAL A 227 3.63 8.98 -14.87
N SER A 228 4.84 8.41 -14.78
CA SER A 228 5.21 7.46 -13.74
C SER A 228 6.39 7.98 -12.91
N ASP A 229 6.26 7.86 -11.59
CA ASP A 229 7.37 8.08 -10.66
C ASP A 229 8.25 6.83 -10.64
N LEU A 230 9.43 6.95 -11.23
CA LEU A 230 10.44 5.89 -11.31
C LEU A 230 11.64 6.15 -10.38
N ALA A 231 11.61 7.19 -9.55
CA ALA A 231 12.68 7.47 -8.59
C ALA A 231 12.74 6.40 -7.49
N THR A 232 11.58 5.88 -7.14
CA THR A 232 11.41 4.70 -6.30
C THR A 232 10.60 3.68 -7.07
N LEU A 233 10.99 2.43 -7.02
CA LEU A 233 10.21 1.33 -7.58
C LEU A 233 9.67 0.45 -6.46
N LYS A 234 8.60 -0.26 -6.73
CA LYS A 234 8.01 -1.23 -5.80
C LYS A 234 8.14 -2.62 -6.39
N LEU A 235 8.76 -3.54 -5.65
CA LEU A 235 8.71 -4.95 -5.96
C LEU A 235 7.39 -5.49 -5.42
N GLN A 236 6.50 -5.89 -6.31
CA GLN A 236 5.27 -6.60 -5.97
C GLN A 236 5.51 -8.08 -6.16
N GLY A 237 5.50 -8.81 -5.06
CA GLY A 237 5.73 -10.25 -5.03
C GLY A 237 4.74 -10.95 -4.12
N ASN A 238 4.85 -12.27 -4.09
CA ASN A 238 4.00 -13.12 -3.28
C ASN A 238 4.88 -14.02 -2.41
N VAL A 239 4.54 -14.15 -1.15
CA VAL A 239 5.22 -14.99 -0.16
C VAL A 239 4.28 -16.11 0.31
N SER A 240 4.85 -17.27 0.66
CA SER A 240 4.08 -18.42 1.16
C SER A 240 3.41 -18.12 2.50
N GLN A 241 2.35 -18.87 2.82
CA GLN A 241 1.67 -18.81 4.12
C GLN A 241 2.64 -19.09 5.30
N ASP A 242 3.58 -20.00 5.12
CA ASP A 242 4.53 -20.38 6.16
C ASP A 242 5.55 -19.28 6.46
N ASP A 243 5.83 -18.42 5.48
CA ASP A 243 6.87 -17.41 5.57
C ASP A 243 6.33 -16.01 5.85
N VAL A 244 5.05 -15.74 5.51
CA VAL A 244 4.45 -14.41 5.71
C VAL A 244 4.48 -13.96 7.17
N VAL A 245 4.31 -14.89 8.12
CA VAL A 245 4.34 -14.62 9.55
C VAL A 245 5.72 -14.19 10.08
N ARG A 246 6.77 -14.38 9.28
CA ARG A 246 8.15 -14.00 9.58
C ARG A 246 8.54 -12.64 9.01
N LEU A 247 7.71 -12.09 8.13
CA LEU A 247 7.93 -10.77 7.54
C LEU A 247 7.25 -9.69 8.39
N ALA A 248 7.97 -8.60 8.62
CA ALA A 248 7.44 -7.44 9.31
C ALA A 248 7.47 -6.21 8.41
N VAL A 249 6.41 -5.41 8.43
CA VAL A 249 6.40 -4.10 7.78
C VAL A 249 7.53 -3.24 8.35
N GLY A 250 8.26 -2.58 7.46
CA GLY A 250 9.44 -1.80 7.81
C GLY A 250 10.74 -2.62 7.81
N GLY A 251 10.67 -3.96 7.69
CA GLY A 251 11.82 -4.84 7.57
C GLY A 251 12.66 -4.55 6.32
N THR A 252 13.96 -4.78 6.44
CA THR A 252 14.91 -4.62 5.33
C THR A 252 15.08 -5.95 4.62
N VAL A 253 15.05 -5.93 3.28
CA VAL A 253 15.27 -7.11 2.43
C VAL A 253 16.40 -6.87 1.45
N LYS A 254 17.14 -7.91 1.12
CA LYS A 254 18.10 -7.91 0.01
C LYS A 254 17.33 -8.23 -1.28
N VAL A 255 17.49 -7.41 -2.30
CA VAL A 255 16.80 -7.60 -3.60
C VAL A 255 17.82 -7.75 -4.71
N ILE A 256 17.71 -8.80 -5.49
CA ILE A 256 18.52 -9.07 -6.66
C ILE A 256 17.59 -9.06 -7.87
N VAL A 257 17.89 -8.18 -8.83
CA VAL A 257 17.15 -8.09 -10.10
C VAL A 257 17.79 -9.04 -11.09
N ASP A 258 16.99 -9.88 -11.72
CA ASP A 258 17.51 -10.97 -12.59
C ASP A 258 18.42 -10.45 -13.71
N ALA A 259 18.05 -9.31 -14.31
CA ALA A 259 18.85 -8.66 -15.35
C ALA A 259 20.15 -8.00 -14.82
N LEU A 260 20.29 -7.85 -13.49
CA LEU A 260 21.41 -7.20 -12.83
C LEU A 260 21.95 -8.08 -11.69
N SER A 261 22.10 -9.37 -11.93
CA SER A 261 22.39 -10.43 -10.95
C SER A 261 23.66 -10.20 -10.11
N THR A 262 24.60 -9.37 -10.59
CA THR A 262 25.84 -9.00 -9.86
C THR A 262 25.63 -7.90 -8.82
N ARG A 263 24.43 -7.30 -8.75
CA ARG A 263 24.12 -6.19 -7.84
C ARG A 263 23.01 -6.59 -6.86
N THR A 264 23.25 -6.28 -5.61
CA THR A 264 22.25 -6.38 -4.57
C THR A 264 21.73 -5.00 -4.21
N TYR A 265 20.43 -4.84 -4.25
CA TYR A 265 19.74 -3.65 -3.80
C TYR A 265 19.16 -3.89 -2.41
N THR A 266 19.05 -2.82 -1.64
CA THR A 266 18.39 -2.86 -0.34
C THR A 266 16.98 -2.34 -0.51
N GLY A 267 16.00 -3.17 -0.18
CA GLY A 267 14.58 -2.81 -0.17
C GLY A 267 14.03 -2.73 1.25
N ARG A 268 12.90 -2.06 1.40
CA ARG A 268 12.14 -2.00 2.64
C ARG A 268 10.72 -2.51 2.42
N ILE A 269 10.26 -3.41 3.27
CA ILE A 269 8.88 -3.91 3.22
C ILE A 269 7.93 -2.77 3.59
N GLU A 270 7.11 -2.33 2.65
CA GLU A 270 6.08 -1.32 2.86
C GLU A 270 4.76 -1.94 3.31
N GLN A 271 4.44 -3.09 2.74
CA GLN A 271 3.17 -3.75 2.98
C GLN A 271 3.31 -5.26 2.91
N VAL A 272 2.65 -5.93 3.85
CA VAL A 272 2.34 -7.36 3.81
C VAL A 272 0.82 -7.46 3.75
N GLY A 273 0.28 -8.07 2.71
CA GLY A 273 -1.17 -8.15 2.52
C GLY A 273 -1.82 -9.02 3.59
N PRO A 274 -2.93 -8.56 4.20
CA PRO A 274 -3.64 -9.33 5.23
C PRO A 274 -4.51 -10.45 4.65
N ILE A 275 -4.69 -10.48 3.33
CA ILE A 275 -5.55 -11.44 2.62
C ILE A 275 -4.69 -12.16 1.60
N ALA A 276 -4.81 -13.49 1.56
CA ALA A 276 -4.15 -14.32 0.55
C ALA A 276 -4.67 -14.01 -0.87
N ALA A 277 -3.82 -14.19 -1.86
CA ALA A 277 -4.23 -14.15 -3.26
C ALA A 277 -5.32 -15.21 -3.54
N ALA A 278 -6.04 -15.06 -4.65
CA ALA A 278 -7.18 -15.92 -4.99
C ALA A 278 -6.85 -17.43 -5.01
N THR A 279 -5.59 -17.81 -5.13
CA THR A 279 -5.08 -19.19 -5.04
C THR A 279 -4.88 -19.70 -3.60
N GLY A 280 -5.12 -18.87 -2.59
CA GLY A 280 -5.26 -19.26 -1.18
C GLY A 280 -3.97 -19.57 -0.41
N GLN A 281 -2.80 -19.63 -1.03
CA GLN A 281 -1.55 -20.04 -0.36
C GLN A 281 -0.46 -18.95 -0.33
N TYR A 282 -0.67 -17.85 -1.02
CA TYR A 282 0.31 -16.78 -1.18
C TYR A 282 -0.25 -15.45 -0.73
N PHE A 283 0.57 -14.71 -0.01
CA PHE A 283 0.26 -13.37 0.48
C PHE A 283 1.04 -12.32 -0.30
N PRO A 284 0.40 -11.25 -0.79
CA PRO A 284 1.09 -10.21 -1.51
C PRO A 284 1.99 -9.40 -0.57
N VAL A 285 3.21 -9.14 -1.03
CA VAL A 285 4.20 -8.32 -0.33
C VAL A 285 4.68 -7.23 -1.26
N VAL A 286 4.78 -6.00 -0.74
CA VAL A 286 5.29 -4.85 -1.46
C VAL A 286 6.56 -4.35 -0.78
N VAL A 287 7.63 -4.28 -1.55
CA VAL A 287 8.94 -3.79 -1.11
C VAL A 287 9.32 -2.55 -1.89
N SER A 288 9.62 -1.45 -1.22
CA SER A 288 10.14 -0.24 -1.88
C SER A 288 11.65 -0.32 -2.09
N LEU A 289 12.08 0.16 -3.25
CA LEU A 289 13.46 0.17 -3.72
C LEU A 289 13.80 1.55 -4.28
N ARG A 290 14.91 2.12 -3.87
CA ARG A 290 15.42 3.32 -4.51
C ARG A 290 16.02 2.96 -5.86
N ASN A 291 15.64 3.68 -6.92
CA ASN A 291 16.19 3.50 -8.25
C ASN A 291 17.47 4.31 -8.43
N ASP A 292 18.53 3.65 -8.83
CA ASP A 292 19.82 4.29 -9.21
C ASP A 292 19.89 4.70 -10.70
N GLY A 293 18.75 4.60 -11.41
CA GLY A 293 18.62 4.89 -12.84
C GLY A 293 18.83 3.66 -13.75
N ARG A 294 19.09 2.48 -13.18
CA ARG A 294 19.29 1.22 -13.92
C ARG A 294 18.13 0.25 -13.80
N LEU A 295 17.24 0.48 -12.83
CA LEU A 295 16.06 -0.32 -12.63
C LEU A 295 14.92 0.18 -13.52
N PHE A 296 14.31 -0.72 -14.27
CA PHE A 296 13.14 -0.44 -15.08
C PHE A 296 11.91 -1.15 -14.53
N ALA A 297 10.77 -0.50 -14.63
CA ALA A 297 9.49 -1.13 -14.34
C ALA A 297 9.26 -2.30 -15.32
N GLY A 298 8.71 -3.41 -14.82
CA GLY A 298 8.56 -4.65 -15.58
C GLY A 298 9.70 -5.66 -15.39
N MET A 299 10.83 -5.29 -14.79
CA MET A 299 11.88 -6.24 -14.45
C MET A 299 11.44 -7.19 -13.34
N THR A 300 11.86 -8.44 -13.42
CA THR A 300 11.72 -9.44 -12.35
C THR A 300 12.87 -9.33 -11.36
N ALA A 301 12.54 -9.55 -10.09
CA ALA A 301 13.51 -9.53 -9.01
C ALA A 301 13.15 -10.53 -7.93
N LYS A 302 14.18 -10.98 -7.20
CA LYS A 302 14.07 -11.85 -6.02
C LYS A 302 14.43 -11.05 -4.78
N ALA A 303 13.59 -11.14 -3.77
CA ALA A 303 13.83 -10.55 -2.46
C ALA A 303 14.13 -11.67 -1.45
N SER A 304 15.09 -11.44 -0.58
CA SER A 304 15.43 -12.35 0.50
C SER A 304 15.59 -11.60 1.82
N GLN A 305 15.06 -12.18 2.88
CA GLN A 305 15.22 -11.68 4.25
C GLN A 305 15.61 -12.83 5.16
N GLU A 306 16.66 -12.64 5.95
CA GLU A 306 17.05 -13.58 7.00
C GLU A 306 16.14 -13.36 8.22
N TRP A 307 15.49 -14.42 8.65
CA TRP A 307 14.75 -14.49 9.89
C TRP A 307 15.50 -15.39 10.86
N THR A 308 15.60 -15.00 12.12
CA THR A 308 16.32 -15.74 13.15
C THR A 308 15.37 -16.01 14.31
N SER A 309 15.30 -17.28 14.76
CA SER A 309 14.52 -17.65 15.94
C SER A 309 15.09 -17.07 17.24
N GLY A 310 14.35 -17.20 18.34
CA GLY A 310 14.90 -17.08 19.67
C GLY A 310 15.96 -18.16 19.93
N GLN A 311 16.81 -17.97 20.97
CA GLN A 311 17.78 -18.98 21.42
C GLN A 311 17.03 -20.19 21.96
N GLY A 312 17.52 -21.41 21.65
CA GLY A 312 16.93 -22.64 22.09
C GLY A 312 17.76 -23.87 21.72
N ILE A 313 17.33 -25.03 22.12
CA ILE A 313 18.03 -26.30 21.83
C ILE A 313 17.79 -26.64 20.36
N VAL A 314 18.85 -26.85 19.61
CA VAL A 314 18.82 -27.19 18.19
C VAL A 314 19.42 -28.57 17.96
N VAL A 315 18.75 -29.38 17.13
CA VAL A 315 19.21 -30.70 16.69
C VAL A 315 19.11 -30.83 15.17
N PRO A 316 19.92 -31.67 14.54
CA PRO A 316 19.76 -32.01 13.14
C PRO A 316 18.38 -32.58 12.85
N LEU A 317 17.75 -32.14 11.74
CA LEU A 317 16.42 -32.61 11.35
C LEU A 317 16.38 -34.16 11.16
N SER A 318 17.52 -34.77 10.81
CA SER A 318 17.68 -36.24 10.68
C SER A 318 17.56 -36.99 12.01
N ALA A 319 17.62 -36.31 13.15
CA ALA A 319 17.44 -36.94 14.47
C ALA A 319 15.97 -37.09 14.87
N VAL A 320 15.05 -36.47 14.16
CA VAL A 320 13.63 -36.42 14.51
C VAL A 320 12.88 -37.57 13.84
N THR A 321 12.08 -38.27 14.64
CA THR A 321 11.21 -39.37 14.20
C THR A 321 9.76 -39.03 14.50
N ASP A 322 8.84 -39.62 13.69
CA ASP A 322 7.37 -39.49 13.87
C ASP A 322 6.87 -38.05 14.04
N PRO A 323 7.24 -37.11 13.18
CA PRO A 323 6.76 -35.73 13.33
C PRO A 323 5.25 -35.67 13.09
N ARG A 324 4.48 -35.26 14.12
CA ARG A 324 3.03 -35.06 14.08
C ARG A 324 2.67 -33.74 14.77
N ASP A 325 2.09 -32.82 14.03
CA ASP A 325 1.51 -31.56 14.55
C ASP A 325 2.33 -30.84 15.66
N GLY A 326 3.65 -30.71 15.46
CA GLY A 326 4.55 -30.07 16.41
C GLY A 326 5.11 -30.99 17.50
N ALA A 327 4.64 -32.24 17.59
CA ALA A 327 5.21 -33.28 18.46
C ALA A 327 6.06 -34.25 17.63
N ALA A 328 7.14 -34.74 18.20
CA ALA A 328 8.03 -35.75 17.60
C ALA A 328 8.75 -36.52 18.66
N SER A 329 9.50 -37.55 18.28
CA SER A 329 10.39 -38.26 19.19
C SER A 329 11.82 -38.16 18.69
N VAL A 330 12.75 -38.17 19.61
CA VAL A 330 14.20 -38.31 19.36
C VAL A 330 14.75 -39.50 20.14
N PHE A 331 15.83 -40.08 19.66
CA PHE A 331 16.55 -41.10 20.41
C PHE A 331 17.82 -40.49 21.03
N ILE A 332 17.85 -40.44 22.37
CA ILE A 332 19.01 -40.01 23.13
C ILE A 332 19.91 -41.20 23.35
N ILE A 333 21.20 -41.04 23.11
CA ILE A 333 22.20 -42.09 23.34
C ILE A 333 22.91 -41.82 24.67
N SER A 334 22.62 -42.67 25.64
CA SER A 334 23.34 -42.67 26.96
C SER A 334 23.70 -44.10 27.32
N ASP A 335 24.86 -44.27 27.89
CA ASP A 335 25.42 -45.58 28.35
C ASP A 335 25.37 -46.68 27.25
N GLY A 336 25.57 -46.29 25.97
CA GLY A 336 25.56 -47.23 24.85
C GLY A 336 24.16 -47.75 24.46
N ARG A 337 23.10 -47.11 24.92
CA ARG A 337 21.70 -47.46 24.64
C ARG A 337 20.95 -46.27 24.06
N ALA A 338 19.96 -46.57 23.21
CA ALA A 338 19.04 -45.58 22.62
C ALA A 338 17.78 -45.47 23.47
N HIS A 339 17.50 -44.29 24.02
CA HIS A 339 16.30 -43.98 24.77
C HIS A 339 15.37 -43.06 23.97
N ARG A 340 14.16 -43.52 23.70
CA ARG A 340 13.15 -42.71 23.03
C ARG A 340 12.64 -41.65 23.97
N ARG A 341 12.60 -40.39 23.51
CA ARG A 341 12.05 -39.26 24.24
C ARG A 341 11.18 -38.44 23.34
N ASP A 342 9.97 -38.13 23.82
CA ASP A 342 9.06 -37.25 23.11
C ASP A 342 9.49 -35.79 23.31
N VAL A 343 9.44 -35.01 22.20
CA VAL A 343 9.88 -33.63 22.17
C VAL A 343 8.84 -32.76 21.47
N THR A 344 8.78 -31.48 21.84
CA THR A 344 7.98 -30.50 21.14
C THR A 344 8.89 -29.73 20.18
N LEU A 345 8.51 -29.70 18.91
CA LEU A 345 9.28 -29.02 17.87
C LEU A 345 8.88 -27.54 17.77
N GLY A 346 9.86 -26.72 17.48
CA GLY A 346 9.74 -25.31 17.17
C GLY A 346 10.08 -25.00 15.70
N PRO A 347 10.58 -23.79 15.43
CA PRO A 347 11.05 -23.40 14.11
C PRO A 347 12.13 -24.35 13.57
N ARG A 348 12.14 -24.54 12.27
CA ARG A 348 13.13 -25.37 11.55
C ARG A 348 13.63 -24.68 10.29
N ASN A 349 14.81 -25.06 9.84
CA ASN A 349 15.32 -24.84 8.50
C ASN A 349 15.51 -26.19 7.76
N ASP A 350 16.24 -26.20 6.67
CA ASP A 350 16.42 -27.38 5.84
C ASP A 350 17.28 -28.47 6.50
N THR A 351 18.07 -28.15 7.51
CA THR A 351 19.05 -29.04 8.12
C THR A 351 18.81 -29.27 9.60
N GLU A 352 18.18 -28.35 10.30
CA GLU A 352 18.07 -28.31 11.76
C GLU A 352 16.66 -27.90 12.21
N VAL A 353 16.32 -28.34 13.42
CA VAL A 353 15.07 -27.99 14.09
C VAL A 353 15.32 -27.58 15.53
N GLN A 354 14.61 -26.56 15.99
CA GLN A 354 14.61 -26.15 17.38
C GLN A 354 13.66 -27.04 18.18
N VAL A 355 14.12 -27.51 19.34
CA VAL A 355 13.31 -28.26 20.31
C VAL A 355 12.89 -27.29 21.40
N LEU A 356 11.59 -27.14 21.61
CA LEU A 356 11.01 -26.23 22.61
C LEU A 356 10.97 -26.87 23.99
N SER A 357 10.80 -28.21 24.05
CA SER A 357 10.77 -28.97 25.32
C SER A 357 11.14 -30.44 25.09
N GLY A 358 11.61 -31.10 26.13
CA GLY A 358 11.92 -32.54 26.13
C GLY A 358 13.41 -32.89 25.94
N LEU A 359 14.29 -31.91 25.67
CA LEU A 359 15.72 -32.14 25.45
C LEU A 359 16.57 -31.11 26.21
N ALA A 360 17.71 -31.52 26.73
CA ALA A 360 18.67 -30.64 27.38
C ALA A 360 19.90 -30.40 26.49
N SER A 361 20.58 -29.27 26.74
CA SER A 361 21.83 -28.96 26.04
C SER A 361 22.92 -29.98 26.39
N GLY A 362 23.64 -30.47 25.38
CA GLY A 362 24.71 -31.46 25.53
C GLY A 362 24.26 -32.92 25.44
N GLU A 363 22.95 -33.23 25.41
CA GLU A 363 22.49 -34.62 25.20
C GLU A 363 22.80 -35.06 23.75
N MET A 364 23.29 -36.31 23.63
CA MET A 364 23.65 -36.90 22.32
C MET A 364 22.43 -37.53 21.69
N VAL A 365 22.02 -37.04 20.50
CA VAL A 365 20.89 -37.58 19.76
C VAL A 365 21.35 -38.39 18.56
N ALA A 366 20.68 -39.51 18.27
CA ALA A 366 20.95 -40.33 17.08
C ALA A 366 20.50 -39.56 15.81
N THR A 367 21.36 -39.55 14.78
CA THR A 367 21.10 -38.86 13.50
C THR A 367 21.06 -39.83 12.30
N SER A 368 21.39 -41.11 12.51
CA SER A 368 21.30 -42.16 11.49
C SER A 368 20.56 -43.38 12.02
N SER A 369 19.98 -44.17 11.15
CA SER A 369 19.25 -45.40 11.49
C SER A 369 18.09 -45.24 12.46
N VAL A 370 17.61 -43.99 12.65
CA VAL A 370 16.61 -43.63 13.71
C VAL A 370 15.29 -44.40 13.55
N SER A 371 14.86 -44.72 12.32
CA SER A 371 13.68 -45.54 12.04
C SER A 371 13.79 -47.00 12.47
N SER A 372 15.01 -47.48 12.70
CA SER A 372 15.31 -48.87 13.09
C SER A 372 15.57 -49.00 14.59
N LEU A 373 15.62 -47.87 15.31
CA LEU A 373 15.85 -47.87 16.73
C LEU A 373 14.56 -48.18 17.51
N LEU A 374 14.68 -49.00 18.52
CA LEU A 374 13.68 -49.24 19.56
C LEU A 374 14.19 -48.73 20.90
N ASP A 375 13.26 -48.41 21.79
CA ASP A 375 13.63 -47.95 23.14
C ASP A 375 14.44 -49.01 23.90
N GLY A 376 15.56 -48.61 24.49
CA GLY A 376 16.46 -49.48 25.26
C GLY A 376 17.44 -50.34 24.43
N VAL A 377 17.47 -50.26 23.10
CA VAL A 377 18.36 -51.03 22.23
C VAL A 377 19.83 -50.60 22.42
N GLU A 378 20.73 -51.60 22.50
CA GLU A 378 22.18 -51.37 22.47
C GLU A 378 22.64 -50.89 21.10
N VAL A 379 23.39 -49.80 21.08
CA VAL A 379 23.92 -49.16 19.88
C VAL A 379 25.44 -49.09 19.92
N ALA A 380 26.07 -49.11 18.76
CA ALA A 380 27.48 -48.79 18.59
C ALA A 380 27.55 -47.40 17.94
N GLN A 381 28.43 -46.54 18.49
CA GLN A 381 28.73 -45.20 17.93
C GLN A 381 29.88 -45.27 16.93
#